data_834c5e6eb88813bf2a890fbf6fe73af1
#
_entry.id   834c5e6eb88813bf2a890fbf6fe73af1
#
_cell.length_a   1.000
_cell.length_b   1.000
_cell.length_c   1.000
_cell.angle_alpha   90.00
_cell.angle_beta   90.00
_cell.angle_gamma   90.00
#
_symmetry.space_group_name_H-M   'P 1'
#
loop_
_entity.id
_entity.type
_entity.pdbx_description
1 polymer ?
#
loop_
_entity_poly.entity_id
_entity_poly.type
_entity_poly.pdbx_seq_one_letter_code
_entity_poly.pdbx_strand_id
1 'polypeptide(L)' 'MSFWEIVLDNDKKILGRYNQEYFTEQKIGEIIKKLYEQEIKQGHNLTIRLSKKD' A
#
# COMPACT_ATOMS: atom_id res chain seq x y z
N MET A 1 7.47 -12.00 -10.28
CA MET A 1 6.22 -11.32 -9.95
C MET A 1 6.48 -10.11 -9.08
N SER A 2 5.75 -9.05 -9.32
CA SER A 2 5.88 -7.82 -8.54
C SER A 2 4.59 -7.54 -7.79
N PHE A 3 4.74 -7.00 -6.59
CA PHE A 3 3.61 -6.66 -5.73
C PHE A 3 3.71 -5.23 -5.23
N TRP A 4 2.57 -4.56 -5.17
CA TRP A 4 2.46 -3.30 -4.47
C TRP A 4 2.29 -3.59 -2.99
N GLU A 5 3.11 -2.96 -2.17
CA GLU A 5 3.00 -3.09 -0.71
C GLU A 5 2.63 -1.75 -0.10
N ILE A 6 1.61 -1.76 0.73
CA ILE A 6 1.22 -0.58 1.51
C ILE A 6 1.90 -0.70 2.86
N VAL A 7 2.76 0.25 3.18
CA VAL A 7 3.62 0.20 4.35
C VAL A 7 3.28 1.31 5.32
N LEU A 8 3.20 0.99 6.59
CA LEU A 8 2.88 1.92 7.65
C LEU A 8 4.15 2.42 8.34
N ASP A 9 4.23 3.74 8.53
CA ASP A 9 5.27 4.40 9.32
C ASP A 9 6.69 3.91 9.07
N ASN A 10 7.16 4.05 7.82
CA ASN A 10 8.54 3.73 7.42
C ASN A 10 8.91 2.27 7.71
N ASP A 11 8.16 1.35 7.12
CA ASP A 11 8.43 -0.09 7.16
C ASP A 11 8.15 -0.78 8.50
N LYS A 12 7.45 -0.13 9.41
CA LYS A 12 7.09 -0.80 10.66
C LYS A 12 6.12 -1.93 10.46
N LYS A 13 5.20 -1.79 9.51
CA LYS A 13 4.19 -2.80 9.27
C LYS A 13 3.72 -2.76 7.83
N ILE A 14 3.57 -3.92 7.22
CA ILE A 14 2.97 -4.04 5.89
C ILE A 14 1.47 -4.24 6.09
N LEU A 15 0.67 -3.29 5.59
CA LEU A 15 -0.78 -3.35 5.75
C LEU A 15 -1.44 -4.21 4.68
N GLY A 16 -0.86 -4.28 3.49
CA GLY A 16 -1.44 -5.08 2.43
C GLY A 16 -0.48 -5.26 1.28
N ARG A 17 -0.72 -6.30 0.50
CA ARG A 17 0.01 -6.60 -0.73
C ARG A 17 -0.98 -6.82 -1.84
N TYR A 18 -0.67 -6.27 -3.02
CA TYR A 18 -1.53 -6.36 -4.19
C TYR A 18 -0.68 -6.69 -5.41
N ASN A 19 -1.11 -7.65 -6.19
CA ASN A 19 -0.39 -8.08 -7.38
C ASN A 19 -0.39 -6.97 -8.43
N GLN A 20 0.79 -6.59 -8.91
CA GLN A 20 0.94 -5.53 -9.89
C GLN A 20 0.20 -5.83 -11.20
N GLU A 21 0.01 -7.09 -11.54
CA GLU A 21 -0.71 -7.47 -12.76
C GLU A 21 -2.18 -7.05 -12.74
N TYR A 22 -2.78 -7.02 -11.55
CA TYR A 22 -4.21 -6.74 -11.40
C TYR A 22 -4.49 -5.35 -10.85
N PHE A 23 -3.49 -4.70 -10.27
CA PHE A 23 -3.67 -3.40 -9.63
C PHE A 23 -2.65 -2.41 -10.15
N THR A 24 -3.14 -1.31 -10.70
CA THR A 24 -2.27 -0.21 -11.10
C THR A 24 -1.96 0.66 -9.87
N GLU A 25 -0.94 1.50 -10.00
CA GLU A 25 -0.61 2.45 -8.93
C GLU A 25 -1.81 3.33 -8.58
N GLN A 26 -2.57 3.73 -9.59
CA GLN A 26 -3.76 4.54 -9.39
C GLN A 26 -4.80 3.80 -8.56
N LYS A 27 -5.01 2.52 -8.83
CA LYS A 27 -5.96 1.71 -8.06
C LYS A 27 -5.50 1.55 -6.60
N ILE A 28 -4.21 1.40 -6.39
CA ILE A 28 -3.67 1.32 -5.03
C ILE A 28 -3.94 2.62 -4.27
N GLY A 29 -3.78 3.77 -4.94
CA GLY A 29 -4.11 5.06 -4.32
C GLY A 29 -5.57 5.14 -3.90
N GLU A 30 -6.48 4.61 -4.73
CA GLU A 30 -7.91 4.58 -4.39
C GLU A 30 -8.19 3.65 -3.21
N ILE A 31 -7.53 2.51 -3.17
CA ILE A 31 -7.66 1.56 -2.06
C ILE A 31 -7.24 2.23 -0.74
N ILE A 32 -6.14 2.96 -0.77
CA ILE A 32 -5.66 3.67 0.41
C ILE A 32 -6.70 4.66 0.91
N LYS A 33 -7.30 5.41 0.00
CA LYS A 33 -8.33 6.37 0.38
C LYS A 33 -9.55 5.72 1.00
N LYS A 34 -9.94 4.55 0.50
CA LYS A 34 -11.16 3.88 0.97
C LYS A 34 -10.95 3.03 2.21
N LEU A 35 -9.86 2.26 2.25
CA LEU A 35 -9.65 1.27 3.32
C LEU A 35 -8.76 1.79 4.44
N TYR A 36 -7.85 2.70 4.13
CA TYR A 36 -6.84 3.15 5.10
C TYR A 36 -6.99 4.61 5.47
N GLU A 37 -8.16 5.19 5.22
CA GLU A 37 -8.44 6.58 5.57
C GLU A 37 -8.30 6.82 7.06
N GLN A 38 -8.71 5.85 7.88
CA GLN A 38 -8.62 5.95 9.33
C GLN A 38 -7.18 6.13 9.79
N GLU A 39 -6.27 5.35 9.22
CA GLU A 39 -4.85 5.42 9.58
C GLU A 39 -4.28 6.79 9.24
N ILE A 40 -4.68 7.35 8.10
CA ILE A 40 -4.24 8.68 7.70
C ILE A 40 -4.75 9.73 8.68
N LYS A 41 -6.00 9.63 9.09
CA LYS A 41 -6.61 10.56 10.05
C LYS A 41 -5.95 10.48 11.41
N GLN A 42 -5.44 9.31 11.78
CA GLN A 42 -4.74 9.11 13.04
C GLN A 42 -3.30 9.63 13.02
N GLY A 43 -2.85 10.15 11.88
CA GLY A 43 -1.52 10.71 11.77
C GLY A 43 -0.45 9.73 11.29
N HIS A 44 -0.82 8.53 10.89
CA HIS A 44 0.13 7.57 10.35
C HIS A 44 0.52 7.92 8.92
N ASN A 45 1.76 7.62 8.58
CA ASN A 45 2.25 7.78 7.23
C ASN A 45 2.10 6.47 6.47
N LEU A 46 1.49 6.54 5.28
CA LEU A 46 1.36 5.38 4.41
C LEU A 46 2.22 5.58 3.18
N THR A 47 2.97 4.56 2.84
CA THR A 47 3.86 4.56 1.69
C THR A 47 3.55 3.37 0.81
N ILE A 48 3.59 3.58 -0.50
CA ILE A 48 3.45 2.51 -1.49
C ILE A 48 4.82 2.17 -2.01
N ARG A 49 5.17 0.90 -2.02
CA ARG A 49 6.42 0.47 -2.63
C ARG A 49 6.20 -0.74 -3.51
N LEU A 50 7.04 -0.89 -4.51
CA LEU A 50 7.01 -2.05 -5.40
C LEU A 50 8.02 -3.07 -4.92
N SER A 51 7.55 -4.27 -4.64
CA SER A 51 8.40 -5.37 -4.21
C SER A 51 8.38 -6.47 -5.26
N LYS A 52 9.54 -7.00 -5.58
CA LYS A 52 9.64 -8.11 -6.52
C LYS A 52 9.90 -9.40 -5.77
N LYS A 53 9.17 -10.43 -6.14
CA LYS A 53 9.42 -11.78 -5.66
C LYS A 53 9.68 -12.69 -6.84
N ASP A 54 10.71 -13.44 -6.75
CA ASP A 54 11.03 -14.44 -7.77
C ASP A 54 10.13 -15.66 -7.66
#